data_b31adcf07c768d0f9023a2be1d82c733
#
_entry.id   b31adcf07c768d0f9023a2be1d82c733
#
_cell.length_a   1.000
_cell.length_b   1.000
_cell.length_c   1.000
_cell.angle_alpha   90.00
_cell.angle_beta   90.00
_cell.angle_gamma   90.00
#
_symmetry.space_group_name_H-M   'P 1'
#
loop_
_entity.id
_entity.type
_entity.pdbx_description
1 polymer ?
#
loop_
_entity_poly.entity_id
_entity_poly.type
_entity_poly.pdbx_seq_one_letter_code
_entity_poly.pdbx_strand_id
1 'polypeptide(L)'
;PNDYFRQRDMLIESLHLIQDHYKCLKPKHLTALSELTNLPLTEIYETASFYAHFDIYKEDDISPPETTIRVCDGITCEMNGCKTLEKNLNDSVSSNVRVVRAPCMGRCHQAPVVEVGKKHFVNADVSVVQKALKEQDTKPVIPNYISYDDYVKNGGYKILKDCIENKKDPMKLIEEMEQSGLRGLGGAGFPTGKKWRFVRAEDKPRLMAINGDEGEPGTFKAVS
;
A
#
# COMPACT_ATOMS: atom_id res chain seq x y z
N PRO A 1 0.35 15.85 -20.91
CA PRO A 1 0.38 14.70 -20.00
C PRO A 1 1.59 13.88 -20.38
N ASN A 2 2.38 13.50 -19.38
CA ASN A 2 3.56 12.69 -19.58
C ASN A 2 3.10 11.31 -20.06
N ASP A 3 3.67 10.77 -21.15
CA ASP A 3 3.29 9.46 -21.73
C ASP A 3 3.36 8.31 -20.71
N TYR A 4 4.06 8.52 -19.61
CA TYR A 4 4.13 7.62 -18.47
C TYR A 4 2.74 7.25 -17.88
N PHE A 5 1.83 8.23 -17.70
CA PHE A 5 0.48 7.97 -17.17
C PHE A 5 -0.51 7.36 -18.19
N ARG A 6 -0.07 7.12 -19.42
CA ARG A 6 -0.87 6.41 -20.42
C ARG A 6 -0.66 4.89 -20.40
N GLN A 7 0.28 4.42 -19.59
CA GLN A 7 0.60 3.00 -19.51
C GLN A 7 -0.40 2.28 -18.61
N ARG A 8 -0.72 1.03 -18.95
CA ARG A 8 -1.70 0.22 -18.23
C ARG A 8 -1.32 0.00 -16.75
N ASP A 9 -0.05 -0.17 -16.48
CA ASP A 9 0.50 -0.35 -15.14
C ASP A 9 0.40 0.89 -14.24
N MET A 10 0.08 2.05 -14.82
CA MET A 10 -0.17 3.31 -14.12
C MET A 10 -1.65 3.61 -13.88
N LEU A 11 -2.54 2.63 -14.07
CA LEU A 11 -3.97 2.83 -13.93
C LEU A 11 -4.38 3.22 -12.51
N ILE A 12 -3.85 2.53 -11.50
CA ILE A 12 -4.17 2.79 -10.09
C ILE A 12 -3.68 4.17 -9.68
N GLU A 13 -2.47 4.55 -10.05
CA GLU A 13 -1.90 5.87 -9.78
C GLU A 13 -2.72 6.99 -10.45
N SER A 14 -3.18 6.75 -11.67
CA SER A 14 -4.03 7.70 -12.39
C SER A 14 -5.38 7.88 -11.69
N LEU A 15 -5.99 6.80 -11.21
CA LEU A 15 -7.22 6.86 -10.41
C LEU A 15 -7.01 7.62 -9.09
N HIS A 16 -5.87 7.42 -8.41
CA HIS A 16 -5.51 8.20 -7.23
C HIS A 16 -5.38 9.68 -7.52
N LEU A 17 -4.69 10.06 -8.59
CA LEU A 17 -4.54 11.48 -8.98
C LEU A 17 -5.90 12.14 -9.26
N ILE A 18 -6.80 11.44 -9.95
CA ILE A 18 -8.14 11.93 -10.22
C ILE A 18 -8.93 12.10 -8.92
N GLN A 19 -8.94 11.07 -8.06
CA GLN A 19 -9.66 11.15 -6.79
C GLN A 19 -9.08 12.20 -5.84
N ASP A 20 -7.78 12.35 -5.78
CA ASP A 20 -7.14 13.39 -4.96
C ASP A 20 -7.56 14.80 -5.40
N HIS A 21 -7.72 15.00 -6.70
CA HIS A 21 -8.11 16.29 -7.26
C HIS A 21 -9.63 16.57 -7.12
N TYR A 22 -10.45 15.60 -7.52
CA TYR A 22 -11.92 15.76 -7.57
C TYR A 22 -12.64 15.21 -6.33
N LYS A 23 -11.91 14.57 -5.39
CA LYS A 23 -12.40 13.90 -4.16
C LYS A 23 -13.23 12.65 -4.42
N CYS A 24 -13.57 12.36 -5.66
CA CYS A 24 -14.28 11.16 -6.09
C CYS A 24 -14.04 10.86 -7.58
N LEU A 25 -14.42 9.68 -7.99
CA LEU A 25 -14.43 9.26 -9.39
C LEU A 25 -15.86 9.33 -9.93
N LYS A 26 -16.07 10.13 -10.98
CA LYS A 26 -17.36 10.22 -11.70
C LYS A 26 -17.24 9.58 -13.08
N PRO A 27 -18.35 9.17 -13.72
CA PRO A 27 -18.34 8.55 -15.06
C PRO A 27 -17.51 9.33 -16.07
N LYS A 28 -17.63 10.65 -16.13
CA LYS A 28 -16.84 11.51 -17.02
C LYS A 28 -15.33 11.39 -16.80
N HIS A 29 -14.88 11.23 -15.54
CA HIS A 29 -13.47 11.06 -15.22
C HIS A 29 -12.94 9.71 -15.74
N LEU A 30 -13.73 8.63 -15.55
CA LEU A 30 -13.38 7.29 -16.01
C LEU A 30 -13.38 7.20 -17.54
N THR A 31 -14.35 7.85 -18.19
CA THR A 31 -14.41 7.95 -19.66
C THR A 31 -13.19 8.69 -20.21
N ALA A 32 -12.86 9.84 -19.65
CA ALA A 32 -11.68 10.61 -20.07
C ALA A 32 -10.37 9.82 -19.86
N LEU A 33 -10.28 9.07 -18.77
CA LEU A 33 -9.13 8.19 -18.51
C LEU A 33 -9.06 7.05 -19.53
N SER A 34 -10.20 6.45 -19.90
CA SER A 34 -10.30 5.42 -20.95
C SER A 34 -9.79 5.94 -22.29
N GLU A 35 -10.22 7.12 -22.71
CA GLU A 35 -9.76 7.76 -23.94
C GLU A 35 -8.25 8.08 -23.90
N LEU A 36 -7.76 8.57 -22.76
CA LEU A 36 -6.35 8.94 -22.59
C LEU A 36 -5.40 7.74 -22.63
N THR A 37 -5.80 6.65 -21.98
CA THR A 37 -4.97 5.42 -21.82
C THR A 37 -5.21 4.38 -22.90
N ASN A 38 -6.30 4.53 -23.67
CA ASN A 38 -6.79 3.53 -24.63
C ASN A 38 -7.12 2.18 -23.96
N LEU A 39 -7.49 2.21 -22.67
CA LEU A 39 -7.98 1.05 -21.93
C LEU A 39 -9.51 0.96 -22.00
N PRO A 40 -10.11 -0.23 -22.04
CA PRO A 40 -11.55 -0.39 -21.96
C PRO A 40 -12.13 0.24 -20.69
N LEU A 41 -13.25 0.97 -20.81
CA LEU A 41 -13.91 1.58 -19.67
C LEU A 41 -14.31 0.55 -18.60
N THR A 42 -14.63 -0.67 -19.00
CA THR A 42 -14.93 -1.79 -18.10
C THR A 42 -13.74 -2.15 -17.21
N GLU A 43 -12.53 -2.22 -17.75
CA GLU A 43 -11.32 -2.50 -16.99
C GLU A 43 -11.02 -1.39 -15.98
N ILE A 44 -11.18 -0.15 -16.38
CA ILE A 44 -10.99 1.01 -15.49
C ILE A 44 -12.03 0.99 -14.36
N TYR A 45 -13.29 0.69 -14.68
CA TYR A 45 -14.37 0.62 -13.69
C TYR A 45 -14.18 -0.57 -12.74
N GLU A 46 -13.80 -1.74 -13.25
CA GLU A 46 -13.48 -2.91 -12.42
C GLU A 46 -12.35 -2.60 -11.42
N THR A 47 -11.28 -1.97 -11.90
CA THR A 47 -10.18 -1.57 -11.03
C THR A 47 -10.63 -0.55 -9.98
N ALA A 48 -11.35 0.48 -10.39
CA ALA A 48 -11.83 1.53 -9.48
C ALA A 48 -12.83 0.97 -8.44
N SER A 49 -13.70 0.04 -8.82
CA SER A 49 -14.70 -0.54 -7.90
C SER A 49 -14.14 -1.64 -6.99
N PHE A 50 -13.01 -2.23 -7.35
CA PHE A 50 -12.36 -3.26 -6.53
C PHE A 50 -11.76 -2.71 -5.24
N TYR A 51 -11.12 -1.54 -5.31
CA TYR A 51 -10.42 -0.97 -4.18
C TYR A 51 -11.33 -0.08 -3.33
N ALA A 52 -11.49 -0.41 -2.05
CA ALA A 52 -12.32 0.35 -1.09
C ALA A 52 -11.86 1.81 -0.89
N HIS A 53 -10.66 2.16 -1.35
CA HIS A 53 -10.15 3.54 -1.27
C HIS A 53 -10.81 4.46 -2.29
N PHE A 54 -11.26 3.94 -3.42
CA PHE A 54 -11.87 4.75 -4.48
C PHE A 54 -13.36 4.96 -4.24
N ASP A 55 -13.77 6.20 -4.39
CA ASP A 55 -15.13 6.66 -4.19
C ASP A 55 -15.81 6.92 -5.55
N ILE A 56 -16.62 5.98 -6.02
CA ILE A 56 -17.34 6.10 -7.29
C ILE A 56 -18.70 6.74 -7.02
N TYR A 57 -18.94 7.88 -7.65
CA TYR A 57 -20.17 8.67 -7.56
C TYR A 57 -20.84 8.78 -8.93
N LYS A 58 -22.18 8.94 -8.94
CA LYS A 58 -22.90 9.26 -10.17
C LYS A 58 -22.59 10.69 -10.62
N GLU A 59 -22.91 11.01 -11.88
CA GLU A 59 -22.55 12.31 -12.44
C GLU A 59 -23.15 13.48 -11.65
N ASP A 60 -24.40 13.32 -11.24
CA ASP A 60 -25.17 14.37 -10.54
C ASP A 60 -25.03 14.32 -9.00
N ASP A 61 -24.31 13.33 -8.46
CA ASP A 61 -24.10 13.22 -7.02
C ASP A 61 -23.21 14.37 -6.52
N ILE A 62 -23.51 14.83 -5.31
CA ILE A 62 -22.66 15.80 -4.61
C ILE A 62 -21.37 15.08 -4.21
N SER A 63 -20.23 15.65 -4.55
CA SER A 63 -18.92 15.12 -4.16
C SER A 63 -18.80 15.02 -2.64
N PRO A 64 -18.05 14.05 -2.12
CA PRO A 64 -17.88 13.90 -0.68
C PRO A 64 -17.16 15.12 -0.07
N PRO A 65 -17.29 15.34 1.25
CA PRO A 65 -16.56 16.37 1.96
C PRO A 65 -15.04 16.25 1.75
N GLU A 66 -14.34 17.36 1.91
CA GLU A 66 -12.90 17.41 1.66
C GLU A 66 -12.10 16.46 2.54
N THR A 67 -12.53 16.31 3.80
CA THR A 67 -11.85 15.44 4.75
C THR A 67 -12.65 14.15 4.97
N THR A 68 -11.99 13.03 4.72
CA THR A 68 -12.51 11.70 5.00
C THR A 68 -11.73 11.09 6.17
N ILE A 69 -12.47 10.60 7.16
CA ILE A 69 -11.96 9.73 8.23
C ILE A 69 -12.30 8.30 7.84
N ARG A 70 -11.29 7.44 7.75
CA ARG A 70 -11.48 5.99 7.53
C ARG A 70 -11.19 5.26 8.81
N VAL A 71 -12.17 4.53 9.32
CA VAL A 71 -12.04 3.69 10.53
C VAL A 71 -11.80 2.26 10.09
N CYS A 72 -10.68 1.69 10.48
CA CYS A 72 -10.34 0.30 10.16
C CYS A 72 -11.38 -0.65 10.80
N ASP A 73 -12.02 -1.50 9.99
CA ASP A 73 -12.98 -2.53 10.41
C ASP A 73 -12.39 -3.95 10.42
N GLY A 74 -11.07 -4.06 10.29
CA GLY A 74 -10.37 -5.34 10.43
C GLY A 74 -10.63 -5.96 11.80
N ILE A 75 -10.63 -7.31 11.88
CA ILE A 75 -11.02 -8.07 13.06
C ILE A 75 -10.33 -7.59 14.35
N THR A 76 -9.05 -7.28 14.31
CA THR A 76 -8.30 -6.79 15.47
C THR A 76 -8.80 -5.42 15.95
N CYS A 77 -9.10 -4.50 15.00
CA CYS A 77 -9.69 -3.21 15.34
C CYS A 77 -11.11 -3.37 15.87
N GLU A 78 -11.89 -4.31 15.35
CA GLU A 78 -13.22 -4.63 15.86
C GLU A 78 -13.16 -5.11 17.32
N MET A 79 -12.23 -6.01 17.63
CA MET A 79 -12.00 -6.48 19.01
C MET A 79 -11.53 -5.34 19.94
N ASN A 80 -10.92 -4.29 19.40
CA ASN A 80 -10.46 -3.11 20.14
C ASN A 80 -11.43 -1.92 20.05
N GLY A 81 -12.70 -2.16 19.71
CA GLY A 81 -13.77 -1.18 19.86
C GLY A 81 -13.94 -0.19 18.72
N CYS A 82 -13.47 -0.51 17.51
CA CYS A 82 -13.60 0.39 16.34
C CYS A 82 -15.05 0.77 16.02
N LYS A 83 -16.04 -0.11 16.25
CA LYS A 83 -17.47 0.19 16.05
C LYS A 83 -17.97 1.31 16.96
N THR A 84 -17.56 1.29 18.23
CA THR A 84 -17.88 2.36 19.18
C THR A 84 -17.17 3.66 18.80
N LEU A 85 -15.90 3.56 18.38
CA LEU A 85 -15.13 4.70 17.90
C LEU A 85 -15.79 5.33 16.68
N GLU A 86 -16.17 4.54 15.67
CA GLU A 86 -16.87 5.00 14.46
C GLU A 86 -18.16 5.78 14.83
N LYS A 87 -19.00 5.20 15.71
CA LYS A 87 -20.21 5.86 16.17
C LYS A 87 -19.93 7.20 16.83
N ASN A 88 -19.00 7.23 17.78
CA ASN A 88 -18.66 8.44 18.51
C ASN A 88 -18.05 9.51 17.58
N LEU A 89 -17.28 9.10 16.57
CA LEU A 89 -16.76 10.02 15.57
C LEU A 89 -17.88 10.61 14.72
N ASN A 90 -18.82 9.78 14.22
CA ASN A 90 -19.98 10.28 13.46
C ASN A 90 -20.80 11.30 14.26
N ASP A 91 -20.96 11.08 15.57
CA ASP A 91 -21.71 11.98 16.46
C ASP A 91 -20.95 13.29 16.78
N SER A 92 -19.63 13.33 16.55
CA SER A 92 -18.75 14.42 17.00
C SER A 92 -18.15 15.28 15.87
N VAL A 93 -18.23 14.84 14.60
CA VAL A 93 -17.67 15.59 13.47
C VAL A 93 -18.69 16.52 12.84
N SER A 94 -18.21 17.58 12.20
CA SER A 94 -19.03 18.53 11.45
C SER A 94 -19.38 18.01 10.04
N SER A 95 -20.33 18.65 9.39
CA SER A 95 -20.83 18.25 8.05
C SER A 95 -19.78 18.31 6.92
N ASN A 96 -18.64 18.98 7.14
CA ASN A 96 -17.52 19.02 6.20
C ASN A 96 -16.52 17.85 6.34
N VAL A 97 -16.83 16.90 7.22
CA VAL A 97 -16.05 15.69 7.44
C VAL A 97 -16.97 14.48 7.33
N ARG A 98 -16.54 13.45 6.62
CA ARG A 98 -17.26 12.17 6.61
C ARG A 98 -16.45 11.08 7.31
N VAL A 99 -17.16 10.16 7.95
CA VAL A 99 -16.59 8.97 8.57
C VAL A 99 -17.05 7.75 7.80
N VAL A 100 -16.12 6.91 7.37
CA VAL A 100 -16.40 5.68 6.62
C VAL A 100 -15.58 4.52 7.19
N ARG A 101 -16.03 3.31 6.95
CA ARG A 101 -15.26 2.11 7.24
C ARG A 101 -14.22 1.86 6.15
N ALA A 102 -13.12 1.25 6.55
CA ALA A 102 -12.08 0.84 5.63
C ALA A 102 -11.50 -0.53 6.03
N PRO A 103 -11.04 -1.33 5.07
CA PRO A 103 -10.38 -2.59 5.35
C PRO A 103 -9.11 -2.40 6.17
N CYS A 104 -8.50 -3.51 6.57
CA CYS A 104 -7.29 -3.51 7.40
C CYS A 104 -6.17 -2.63 6.82
N MET A 105 -5.64 -1.74 7.65
CA MET A 105 -4.57 -0.79 7.30
C MET A 105 -3.17 -1.31 7.67
N GLY A 106 -3.02 -2.61 7.97
CA GLY A 106 -1.73 -3.23 8.26
C GLY A 106 -1.13 -2.91 9.64
N ARG A 107 -1.84 -2.20 10.53
CA ARG A 107 -1.33 -1.78 11.85
C ARG A 107 -2.04 -2.47 13.03
N CYS A 108 -2.33 -3.75 12.89
CA CYS A 108 -3.10 -4.51 13.87
C CYS A 108 -2.50 -4.51 15.28
N HIS A 109 -1.18 -4.40 15.42
CA HIS A 109 -0.48 -4.31 16.70
C HIS A 109 -0.73 -3.01 17.48
N GLN A 110 -1.35 -2.03 16.83
CA GLN A 110 -1.64 -0.70 17.38
C GLN A 110 -3.12 -0.33 17.19
N ALA A 111 -3.98 -1.35 17.21
CA ALA A 111 -5.44 -1.18 17.07
C ALA A 111 -6.03 -0.43 18.28
N PRO A 112 -7.14 0.33 18.09
CA PRO A 112 -7.81 0.59 16.82
C PRO A 112 -7.08 1.63 15.98
N VAL A 113 -7.23 1.54 14.64
CA VAL A 113 -6.55 2.41 13.68
C VAL A 113 -7.56 3.24 12.90
N VAL A 114 -7.23 4.51 12.72
CA VAL A 114 -8.03 5.46 11.95
C VAL A 114 -7.11 6.20 10.99
N GLU A 115 -7.55 6.40 9.76
CA GLU A 115 -6.91 7.29 8.80
C GLU A 115 -7.68 8.62 8.74
N VAL A 116 -6.97 9.73 8.87
CA VAL A 116 -7.50 11.08 8.64
C VAL A 116 -6.79 11.68 7.43
N GLY A 117 -7.55 11.88 6.36
CA GLY A 117 -6.93 12.23 5.07
C GLY A 117 -6.08 11.09 4.53
N LYS A 118 -4.75 11.18 4.67
CA LYS A 118 -3.77 10.14 4.28
C LYS A 118 -2.84 9.72 5.44
N LYS A 119 -3.13 10.16 6.66
CA LYS A 119 -2.31 9.85 7.84
C LYS A 119 -3.01 8.86 8.75
N HIS A 120 -2.29 7.81 9.12
CA HIS A 120 -2.77 6.81 10.07
C HIS A 120 -2.54 7.29 11.51
N PHE A 121 -3.56 7.13 12.34
CA PHE A 121 -3.53 7.31 13.78
C PHE A 121 -3.78 5.96 14.44
N VAL A 122 -2.88 5.59 15.31
CA VAL A 122 -2.87 4.29 16.01
C VAL A 122 -3.33 4.43 17.44
N ASN A 123 -3.82 3.33 18.08
CA ASN A 123 -4.46 3.38 19.38
C ASN A 123 -5.47 4.55 19.45
N ALA A 124 -6.23 4.71 18.36
CA ALA A 124 -7.01 5.90 18.10
C ALA A 124 -8.22 5.98 19.02
N ASP A 125 -8.49 7.19 19.50
CA ASP A 125 -9.73 7.57 20.15
C ASP A 125 -10.29 8.85 19.53
N VAL A 126 -11.46 9.27 19.98
CA VAL A 126 -12.09 10.51 19.48
C VAL A 126 -11.23 11.73 19.67
N SER A 127 -10.49 11.83 20.78
CA SER A 127 -9.67 12.99 21.11
C SER A 127 -8.48 13.15 20.16
N VAL A 128 -7.82 12.03 19.83
CA VAL A 128 -6.71 11.97 18.88
C VAL A 128 -7.18 12.41 17.49
N VAL A 129 -8.34 11.91 17.04
CA VAL A 129 -8.90 12.24 15.73
C VAL A 129 -9.35 13.71 15.67
N GLN A 130 -10.02 14.20 16.70
CA GLN A 130 -10.43 15.61 16.79
C GLN A 130 -9.24 16.56 16.79
N LYS A 131 -8.15 16.20 17.49
CA LYS A 131 -6.90 16.96 17.46
C LYS A 131 -6.32 16.99 16.05
N ALA A 132 -6.25 15.84 15.36
CA ALA A 132 -5.76 15.76 13.99
C ALA A 132 -6.57 16.64 13.02
N LEU A 133 -7.88 16.66 13.16
CA LEU A 133 -8.76 17.53 12.36
C LEU A 133 -8.50 19.02 12.63
N LYS A 134 -8.37 19.40 13.90
CA LYS A 134 -8.11 20.80 14.30
C LYS A 134 -6.75 21.29 13.80
N GLU A 135 -5.74 20.44 13.86
CA GLU A 135 -4.36 20.75 13.43
C GLU A 135 -4.15 20.53 11.92
N GLN A 136 -5.17 20.04 11.20
CA GLN A 136 -5.08 19.66 9.78
C GLN A 136 -3.94 18.64 9.51
N ASP A 137 -3.71 17.75 10.47
CA ASP A 137 -2.66 16.76 10.42
C ASP A 137 -3.11 15.53 9.59
N THR A 138 -3.15 15.71 8.28
CA THR A 138 -3.71 14.76 7.31
C THR A 138 -2.68 14.13 6.39
N LYS A 139 -1.40 14.52 6.51
CA LYS A 139 -0.33 14.03 5.63
C LYS A 139 0.46 12.92 6.31
N PRO A 140 0.78 11.82 5.61
CA PRO A 140 1.57 10.74 6.18
C PRO A 140 2.96 11.23 6.57
N VAL A 141 3.48 10.68 7.66
CA VAL A 141 4.87 10.88 8.07
C VAL A 141 5.72 9.83 7.35
N ILE A 142 6.71 10.28 6.60
CA ILE A 142 7.70 9.38 6.02
C ILE A 142 8.70 9.04 7.12
N PRO A 143 8.84 7.76 7.52
CA PRO A 143 9.81 7.37 8.53
C PRO A 143 11.24 7.58 8.03
N ASN A 144 12.19 7.65 8.96
CA ASN A 144 13.59 7.65 8.60
C ASN A 144 13.93 6.37 7.83
N TYR A 145 14.62 6.51 6.72
CA TYR A 145 15.05 5.38 5.90
C TYR A 145 16.48 5.57 5.42
N ILE A 146 17.13 4.48 5.06
CA ILE A 146 18.45 4.53 4.44
C ILE A 146 18.23 4.83 2.96
N SER A 147 18.77 5.94 2.46
CA SER A 147 18.69 6.29 1.05
C SER A 147 19.45 5.25 0.19
N TYR A 148 19.09 5.16 -1.09
CA TYR A 148 19.81 4.31 -2.04
C TYR A 148 21.32 4.62 -2.06
N ASP A 149 21.69 5.90 -2.09
CA ASP A 149 23.08 6.35 -2.13
C ASP A 149 23.83 5.97 -0.84
N ASP A 150 23.21 6.11 0.31
CA ASP A 150 23.80 5.72 1.60
C ASP A 150 23.93 4.20 1.70
N TYR A 151 22.92 3.45 1.23
CA TYR A 151 22.99 2.00 1.18
C TYR A 151 24.17 1.52 0.31
N VAL A 152 24.35 2.11 -0.87
CA VAL A 152 25.45 1.78 -1.77
C VAL A 152 26.81 2.16 -1.16
N LYS A 153 26.93 3.36 -0.56
CA LYS A 153 28.16 3.81 0.14
C LYS A 153 28.56 2.85 1.26
N ASN A 154 27.59 2.30 1.97
CA ASN A 154 27.80 1.35 3.06
C ASN A 154 28.00 -0.11 2.60
N GLY A 155 28.25 -0.32 1.32
CA GLY A 155 28.53 -1.64 0.75
C GLY A 155 27.32 -2.39 0.22
N GLY A 156 26.18 -1.73 0.11
CA GLY A 156 24.98 -2.27 -0.51
C GLY A 156 25.25 -2.69 -1.95
N TYR A 157 24.63 -3.78 -2.37
CA TYR A 157 24.79 -4.41 -3.69
C TYR A 157 26.22 -4.86 -4.06
N LYS A 158 27.18 -4.84 -3.12
CA LYS A 158 28.55 -5.26 -3.40
C LYS A 158 28.61 -6.71 -3.91
N ILE A 159 27.92 -7.64 -3.24
CA ILE A 159 27.89 -9.05 -3.65
C ILE A 159 27.30 -9.18 -5.06
N LEU A 160 26.22 -8.47 -5.35
CA LEU A 160 25.60 -8.47 -6.67
C LEU A 160 26.59 -7.97 -7.75
N LYS A 161 27.30 -6.85 -7.51
CA LYS A 161 28.34 -6.35 -8.39
C LYS A 161 29.45 -7.38 -8.60
N ASP A 162 29.93 -7.99 -7.52
CA ASP A 162 30.99 -9.02 -7.60
C ASP A 162 30.54 -10.23 -8.44
N CYS A 163 29.25 -10.60 -8.40
CA CYS A 163 28.72 -11.66 -9.25
C CYS A 163 28.62 -11.24 -10.73
N ILE A 164 28.15 -10.01 -11.00
CA ILE A 164 28.03 -9.48 -12.37
C ILE A 164 29.42 -9.35 -13.01
N GLU A 165 30.42 -8.94 -12.25
CA GLU A 165 31.81 -8.80 -12.68
C GLU A 165 32.60 -10.13 -12.67
N ASN A 166 31.94 -11.26 -12.44
CA ASN A 166 32.52 -12.60 -12.33
C ASN A 166 33.61 -12.74 -11.23
N LYS A 167 33.60 -11.89 -10.22
CA LYS A 167 34.51 -11.97 -9.05
C LYS A 167 34.02 -12.99 -8.01
N LYS A 168 32.73 -13.27 -8.01
CA LYS A 168 32.07 -14.28 -7.18
C LYS A 168 31.24 -15.23 -8.03
N ASP A 169 31.33 -16.51 -7.72
CA ASP A 169 30.51 -17.54 -8.37
C ASP A 169 29.14 -17.59 -7.70
N PRO A 170 28.04 -17.33 -8.43
CA PRO A 170 26.68 -17.43 -7.90
C PRO A 170 26.33 -18.82 -7.37
N MET A 171 26.96 -19.88 -7.91
CA MET A 171 26.68 -21.25 -7.41
C MET A 171 27.22 -21.46 -5.99
N LYS A 172 28.40 -20.91 -5.69
CA LYS A 172 28.94 -20.94 -4.33
C LYS A 172 28.06 -20.18 -3.34
N LEU A 173 27.49 -19.04 -3.75
CA LEU A 173 26.54 -18.31 -2.92
C LEU A 173 25.26 -19.10 -2.66
N ILE A 174 24.77 -19.87 -3.64
CA ILE A 174 23.62 -20.76 -3.47
C ILE A 174 23.97 -21.87 -2.46
N GLU A 175 25.17 -22.45 -2.54
CA GLU A 175 25.65 -23.46 -1.59
C GLU A 175 25.76 -22.91 -0.17
N GLU A 176 26.34 -21.71 -0.01
CA GLU A 176 26.39 -21.01 1.28
C GLU A 176 24.99 -20.77 1.85
N MET A 177 24.04 -20.37 0.99
CA MET A 177 22.65 -20.18 1.39
C MET A 177 21.95 -21.49 1.79
N GLU A 178 22.26 -22.60 1.13
CA GLU A 178 21.76 -23.93 1.53
C GLU A 178 22.33 -24.37 2.88
N GLN A 179 23.62 -24.15 3.09
CA GLN A 179 24.30 -24.50 4.34
C GLN A 179 23.85 -23.62 5.52
N SER A 180 23.47 -22.38 5.28
CA SER A 180 22.97 -21.47 6.32
C SER A 180 21.66 -21.95 6.97
N GLY A 181 20.94 -22.86 6.32
CA GLY A 181 19.65 -23.34 6.80
C GLY A 181 18.52 -22.32 6.73
N LEU A 182 18.73 -21.14 6.08
CA LEU A 182 17.73 -20.09 5.95
C LEU A 182 16.49 -20.62 5.22
N ARG A 183 15.32 -20.35 5.79
CA ARG A 183 14.01 -20.77 5.29
C ARG A 183 13.10 -19.56 5.09
N GLY A 184 12.14 -19.71 4.18
CA GLY A 184 11.05 -18.75 4.04
C GLY A 184 10.19 -18.71 5.30
N LEU A 185 9.69 -17.51 5.64
CA LEU A 185 8.79 -17.27 6.78
C LEU A 185 7.32 -17.26 6.41
N GLY A 186 6.98 -17.57 5.18
CA GLY A 186 5.60 -17.59 4.64
C GLY A 186 4.84 -18.90 4.91
N GLY A 187 5.02 -19.52 6.04
CA GLY A 187 4.27 -20.73 6.46
C GLY A 187 4.90 -22.06 6.01
N ALA A 188 5.20 -22.23 4.72
CA ALA A 188 5.78 -23.48 4.18
C ALA A 188 7.22 -23.77 4.64
N GLY A 189 7.95 -22.75 5.13
CA GLY A 189 9.31 -22.89 5.60
C GLY A 189 10.27 -23.45 4.55
N PHE A 190 10.04 -23.15 3.27
CA PHE A 190 10.84 -23.73 2.19
C PHE A 190 12.30 -23.25 2.24
N PRO A 191 13.32 -24.12 2.09
CA PRO A 191 14.73 -23.72 2.14
C PRO A 191 15.08 -22.73 1.03
N THR A 192 15.60 -21.56 1.41
CA THR A 192 15.86 -20.43 0.47
C THR A 192 16.91 -20.82 -0.58
N GLY A 193 18.00 -21.46 -0.18
CA GLY A 193 19.05 -21.89 -1.11
C GLY A 193 18.56 -22.89 -2.15
N LYS A 194 17.71 -23.86 -1.76
CA LYS A 194 17.07 -24.79 -2.72
C LYS A 194 16.18 -24.07 -3.72
N LYS A 195 15.41 -23.07 -3.25
CA LYS A 195 14.58 -22.25 -4.14
C LYS A 195 15.44 -21.52 -5.17
N TRP A 196 16.52 -20.93 -4.76
CA TRP A 196 17.44 -20.25 -5.65
C TRP A 196 18.08 -21.20 -6.67
N ARG A 197 18.45 -22.43 -6.24
CA ARG A 197 18.96 -23.46 -7.14
C ARG A 197 17.95 -23.85 -8.21
N PHE A 198 16.69 -24.07 -7.85
CA PHE A 198 15.63 -24.38 -8.80
C PHE A 198 15.43 -23.26 -9.82
N VAL A 199 15.26 -22.02 -9.34
CA VAL A 199 15.10 -20.85 -10.23
C VAL A 199 16.29 -20.70 -11.17
N ARG A 200 17.52 -21.00 -10.69
CA ARG A 200 18.69 -20.88 -11.54
C ARG A 200 18.78 -21.98 -12.59
N ALA A 201 18.15 -23.13 -12.38
CA ALA A 201 18.09 -24.22 -13.35
C ALA A 201 17.10 -23.95 -14.51
N GLU A 202 16.16 -23.03 -14.32
CA GLU A 202 15.18 -22.67 -15.34
C GLU A 202 15.81 -21.84 -16.47
N ASP A 203 15.17 -21.85 -17.65
CA ASP A 203 15.58 -21.06 -18.80
C ASP A 203 15.49 -19.56 -18.54
N LYS A 204 16.26 -18.78 -19.29
CA LYS A 204 16.20 -17.32 -19.29
C LYS A 204 15.10 -16.80 -20.25
N PRO A 205 14.49 -15.63 -19.97
CA PRO A 205 14.77 -14.72 -18.86
C PRO A 205 14.15 -15.17 -17.53
N ARG A 206 14.87 -14.95 -16.43
CA ARG A 206 14.36 -15.16 -15.09
C ARG A 206 13.97 -13.84 -14.48
N LEU A 207 12.75 -13.75 -13.96
CA LEU A 207 12.19 -12.54 -13.37
C LEU A 207 12.14 -12.65 -11.85
N MET A 208 12.19 -11.51 -11.17
CA MET A 208 12.05 -11.41 -9.72
C MET A 208 10.85 -10.54 -9.40
N ALA A 209 9.94 -11.08 -8.57
CA ALA A 209 8.88 -10.29 -7.96
C ALA A 209 9.17 -10.17 -6.45
N ILE A 210 9.20 -8.95 -5.95
CA ILE A 210 9.40 -8.66 -4.53
C ILE A 210 8.04 -8.32 -3.93
N ASN A 211 7.60 -9.11 -2.94
CA ASN A 211 6.40 -8.82 -2.18
C ASN A 211 6.78 -7.98 -0.96
N GLY A 212 6.45 -6.70 -0.99
CA GLY A 212 6.59 -5.76 0.13
C GLY A 212 5.25 -5.38 0.78
N ASP A 213 4.14 -6.03 0.36
CA ASP A 213 2.81 -5.76 0.88
C ASP A 213 2.61 -6.26 2.31
N GLU A 214 1.89 -5.48 3.12
CA GLU A 214 1.49 -5.78 4.50
C GLU A 214 -0.04 -5.80 4.67
N GLY A 215 -0.78 -6.11 3.60
CA GLY A 215 -2.24 -6.11 3.58
C GLY A 215 -2.90 -7.18 4.47
N GLU A 216 -2.16 -8.14 4.99
CA GLU A 216 -2.70 -9.20 5.84
C GLU A 216 -2.71 -8.77 7.32
N PRO A 217 -3.85 -8.96 8.03
CA PRO A 217 -3.94 -8.66 9.45
C PRO A 217 -2.84 -9.35 10.28
N GLY A 218 -2.15 -8.57 11.12
CA GLY A 218 -1.10 -9.08 12.01
C GLY A 218 0.26 -9.32 11.38
N THR A 219 0.48 -8.90 10.10
CA THR A 219 1.79 -9.00 9.45
C THR A 219 2.65 -7.76 9.70
N PHE A 220 3.97 -7.96 9.71
CA PHE A 220 4.98 -6.91 9.93
C PHE A 220 6.16 -7.15 9.00
N LYS A 221 6.10 -6.66 7.78
CA LYS A 221 7.18 -6.84 6.80
C LYS A 221 8.15 -5.65 6.75
N ALA A 222 7.68 -4.46 7.08
CA ALA A 222 8.39 -3.20 6.85
C ALA A 222 8.50 -2.30 8.09
N VAL A 223 8.41 -2.84 9.30
CA VAL A 223 8.41 -2.06 10.55
C VAL A 223 9.80 -2.06 11.23
N SER A 224 10.84 -2.51 10.56
CA SER A 224 12.21 -2.49 11.07
C SER A 224 13.02 -1.34 10.51
#